data_0c42f4a40a2c23a7eaa7d2e4f4d1d9b7
#
_entry.id   0c42f4a40a2c23a7eaa7d2e4f4d1d9b7
#
_cell.length_a   1.000
_cell.length_b   1.000
_cell.length_c   1.000
_cell.angle_alpha   90.00
_cell.angle_beta   90.00
_cell.angle_gamma   90.00
#
_symmetry.space_group_name_H-M   'P 1'
#
loop_
_entity.id
_entity.type
_entity.pdbx_description
1 polymer ?
#
loop_
_entity_poly.entity_id
_entity_poly.type
_entity_poly.pdbx_seq_one_letter_code
_entity_poly.pdbx_strand_id
1 'polypeptide(L)'
;VDVTRRSNITKNHTSTHIINTSARSVLGSWVWQHSAFKDDDHARLDITHHSSLNDEQVKQIEDTANKMIKDNYPVNIEYFDRGTAEQKYGFRIYQGGVVPVKSVRIVSIEDKDIEACGGTHVKKTGDIELIKITKTKRIQDGVVRLEFVSGPNAFTYVKEQEEESKKKEQQAIVKQQLEKQREENKDKAREK
;
A
#
# COMPACT_ATOMS: atom_id res chain seq x y z
N VAL A 1 -0.18 -25.02 10.89
CA VAL A 1 -0.32 -23.73 10.19
C VAL A 1 1.08 -23.11 10.06
N ASP A 2 1.47 -22.70 8.88
CA ASP A 2 2.69 -21.94 8.67
C ASP A 2 2.56 -20.56 9.35
N VAL A 3 3.33 -20.35 10.40
CA VAL A 3 3.25 -19.16 11.24
C VAL A 3 3.79 -17.92 10.51
N THR A 4 4.85 -18.09 9.74
CA THR A 4 5.48 -16.99 8.97
C THR A 4 4.52 -16.50 7.88
N ARG A 5 3.99 -17.43 7.08
CA ARG A 5 2.99 -17.12 6.06
C ARG A 5 1.76 -16.43 6.67
N ARG A 6 1.24 -16.93 7.77
CA ARG A 6 0.10 -16.34 8.46
C ARG A 6 0.41 -14.93 8.97
N SER A 7 1.60 -14.72 9.54
CA SER A 7 2.04 -13.40 10.01
C SER A 7 2.09 -12.39 8.88
N ASN A 8 2.69 -12.74 7.74
CA ASN A 8 2.78 -11.85 6.59
C ASN A 8 1.40 -11.50 6.02
N ILE A 9 0.51 -12.49 5.87
CA ILE A 9 -0.88 -12.24 5.43
C ILE A 9 -1.61 -11.31 6.42
N THR A 10 -1.39 -11.48 7.72
CA THR A 10 -1.98 -10.62 8.76
C THR A 10 -1.48 -9.18 8.65
N LYS A 11 -0.18 -8.97 8.44
CA LYS A 11 0.41 -7.65 8.19
C LYS A 11 -0.17 -7.02 6.91
N ASN A 12 -0.20 -7.76 5.81
CA ASN A 12 -0.77 -7.32 4.54
C ASN A 12 -2.26 -6.96 4.66
N HIS A 13 -3.02 -7.69 5.50
CA HIS A 13 -4.43 -7.40 5.72
C HIS A 13 -4.63 -6.08 6.48
N THR A 14 -3.91 -5.87 7.57
CA THR A 14 -4.02 -4.61 8.31
C THR A 14 -3.48 -3.45 7.46
N SER A 15 -2.44 -3.66 6.67
CA SER A 15 -1.94 -2.67 5.70
C SER A 15 -2.99 -2.27 4.66
N THR A 16 -3.87 -3.19 4.26
CA THR A 16 -5.00 -2.88 3.35
C THR A 16 -5.93 -1.83 3.97
N HIS A 17 -6.30 -1.98 5.25
CA HIS A 17 -7.11 -1.01 5.99
C HIS A 17 -6.40 0.36 6.09
N ILE A 18 -5.11 0.34 6.45
CA ILE A 18 -4.31 1.56 6.58
C ILE A 18 -4.19 2.29 5.23
N ILE A 19 -3.92 1.58 4.13
CA ILE A 19 -3.83 2.19 2.79
C ILE A 19 -5.20 2.73 2.35
N ASN A 20 -6.30 2.01 2.63
CA ASN A 20 -7.65 2.47 2.30
C ASN A 20 -7.98 3.80 2.98
N THR A 21 -7.75 3.89 4.28
CA THR A 21 -8.01 5.13 5.03
C THR A 21 -7.02 6.25 4.66
N SER A 22 -5.76 5.92 4.38
CA SER A 22 -4.76 6.89 3.88
C SER A 22 -5.14 7.44 2.50
N ALA A 23 -5.56 6.58 1.59
CA ALA A 23 -6.05 6.99 0.27
C ALA A 23 -7.28 7.88 0.39
N ARG A 24 -8.20 7.56 1.29
CA ARG A 24 -9.37 8.40 1.58
C ARG A 24 -8.99 9.77 2.12
N SER A 25 -8.00 9.83 2.99
CA SER A 25 -7.49 11.09 3.55
C SER A 25 -6.84 11.99 2.49
N VAL A 26 -6.12 11.40 1.54
CA VAL A 26 -5.37 12.13 0.50
C VAL A 26 -6.25 12.50 -0.69
N LEU A 27 -7.09 11.56 -1.15
CA LEU A 27 -7.84 11.70 -2.40
C LEU A 27 -9.25 12.24 -2.20
N GLY A 28 -9.85 12.01 -1.02
CA GLY A 28 -11.19 12.46 -0.69
C GLY A 28 -12.14 11.36 -0.22
N SER A 29 -13.29 11.81 0.30
CA SER A 29 -14.27 10.94 0.96
C SER A 29 -14.98 9.93 0.04
N TRP A 30 -14.86 10.07 -1.26
CA TRP A 30 -15.40 9.13 -2.26
C TRP A 30 -14.57 7.87 -2.43
N VAL A 31 -13.38 7.81 -1.82
CA VAL A 31 -12.55 6.60 -1.83
C VAL A 31 -13.23 5.50 -1.02
N TRP A 32 -13.44 4.36 -1.69
CA TRP A 32 -14.06 3.17 -1.15
C TRP A 32 -13.30 1.94 -1.61
N GLN A 33 -13.16 0.93 -0.77
CA GLN A 33 -12.60 -0.33 -1.21
C GLN A 33 -13.55 -1.00 -2.20
N HIS A 34 -13.10 -1.21 -3.43
CA HIS A 34 -13.82 -1.96 -4.46
C HIS A 34 -13.52 -3.46 -4.35
N SER A 35 -12.25 -3.81 -4.18
CA SER A 35 -11.77 -5.18 -4.06
C SER A 35 -10.42 -5.20 -3.35
N ALA A 36 -10.04 -6.33 -2.77
CA ALA A 36 -8.73 -6.51 -2.19
C ALA A 36 -8.28 -7.97 -2.27
N PHE A 37 -6.95 -8.18 -2.38
CA PHE A 37 -6.30 -9.48 -2.33
C PHE A 37 -5.10 -9.40 -1.41
N LYS A 38 -4.86 -10.44 -0.61
CA LYS A 38 -3.74 -10.54 0.32
C LYS A 38 -3.13 -11.93 0.23
N ASP A 39 -1.84 -11.98 -0.03
CA ASP A 39 -1.00 -13.16 0.12
C ASP A 39 0.18 -12.87 1.05
N ASP A 40 1.09 -13.79 1.22
CA ASP A 40 2.21 -13.65 2.14
C ASP A 40 3.35 -12.80 1.58
N ASP A 41 3.50 -12.74 0.27
CA ASP A 41 4.53 -11.94 -0.42
C ASP A 41 4.07 -10.55 -0.82
N HIS A 42 2.80 -10.38 -1.20
CA HIS A 42 2.24 -9.10 -1.66
C HIS A 42 0.75 -8.97 -1.35
N ALA A 43 0.24 -7.76 -1.53
CA ALA A 43 -1.19 -7.50 -1.49
C ALA A 43 -1.58 -6.44 -2.52
N ARG A 44 -2.86 -6.35 -2.81
CA ARG A 44 -3.45 -5.31 -3.64
C ARG A 44 -4.76 -4.80 -3.06
N LEU A 45 -4.99 -3.53 -3.26
CA LEU A 45 -6.24 -2.84 -2.94
C LEU A 45 -6.73 -2.10 -4.19
N ASP A 46 -7.96 -2.37 -4.57
CA ASP A 46 -8.66 -1.63 -5.61
C ASP A 46 -9.59 -0.62 -4.94
N ILE A 47 -9.42 0.66 -5.24
CA ILE A 47 -10.21 1.75 -4.67
C ILE A 47 -11.02 2.48 -5.73
N THR A 48 -12.16 3.03 -5.33
CA THR A 48 -12.91 3.93 -6.19
C THR A 48 -12.18 5.26 -6.33
N HIS A 49 -11.82 5.62 -7.57
CA HIS A 49 -11.24 6.93 -7.90
C HIS A 49 -11.40 7.22 -9.39
N HIS A 50 -11.69 8.46 -9.73
CA HIS A 50 -12.06 8.87 -11.10
C HIS A 50 -10.89 8.93 -12.10
N SER A 51 -9.65 9.00 -11.63
CA SER A 51 -8.45 9.14 -12.48
C SER A 51 -7.28 8.27 -12.00
N SER A 52 -6.26 8.09 -12.84
CA SER A 52 -4.99 7.51 -12.41
C SER A 52 -4.36 8.37 -11.33
N LEU A 53 -3.66 7.75 -10.37
CA LEU A 53 -2.88 8.46 -9.38
C LEU A 53 -1.57 8.96 -10.01
N ASN A 54 -1.16 10.17 -9.64
CA ASN A 54 0.17 10.68 -9.95
C ASN A 54 1.15 10.30 -8.81
N ASP A 55 2.45 10.48 -9.06
CA ASP A 55 3.52 10.07 -8.13
C ASP A 55 3.41 10.81 -6.78
N GLU A 56 2.98 12.07 -6.79
CA GLU A 56 2.78 12.85 -5.56
C GLU A 56 1.67 12.27 -4.70
N GLN A 57 0.53 11.91 -5.30
CA GLN A 57 -0.59 11.27 -4.59
C GLN A 57 -0.18 9.91 -4.03
N VAL A 58 0.54 9.10 -4.81
CA VAL A 58 1.04 7.80 -4.36
C VAL A 58 1.96 7.96 -3.17
N LYS A 59 2.89 8.92 -3.25
CA LYS A 59 3.81 9.25 -2.17
C LYS A 59 3.07 9.71 -0.91
N GLN A 60 2.10 10.60 -1.03
CA GLN A 60 1.31 11.10 0.10
C GLN A 60 0.50 9.98 0.79
N ILE A 61 -0.06 9.05 0.01
CA ILE A 61 -0.76 7.87 0.55
C ILE A 61 0.21 6.99 1.32
N GLU A 62 1.38 6.70 0.75
CA GLU A 62 2.42 5.88 1.38
C GLU A 62 2.97 6.54 2.66
N ASP A 63 3.27 7.83 2.60
CA ASP A 63 3.76 8.60 3.75
C ASP A 63 2.72 8.63 4.89
N THR A 64 1.43 8.82 4.55
CA THR A 64 0.33 8.81 5.50
C THR A 64 0.17 7.42 6.14
N ALA A 65 0.26 6.36 5.34
CA ALA A 65 0.19 4.98 5.82
C ALA A 65 1.36 4.67 6.77
N ASN A 66 2.58 5.03 6.40
CA ASN A 66 3.75 4.80 7.26
C ASN A 66 3.75 5.70 8.50
N LYS A 67 3.13 6.88 8.44
CA LYS A 67 2.90 7.69 9.65
C LYS A 67 1.99 6.95 10.64
N MET A 68 0.92 6.32 10.20
CA MET A 68 0.04 5.52 11.07
C MET A 68 0.78 4.33 11.70
N ILE A 69 1.73 3.71 10.97
CA ILE A 69 2.60 2.66 11.53
C ILE A 69 3.48 3.22 12.63
N LYS A 70 4.12 4.37 12.38
CA LYS A 70 5.01 5.03 13.33
C LYS A 70 4.28 5.51 14.59
N ASP A 71 3.05 5.99 14.44
CA ASP A 71 2.19 6.44 15.54
C ASP A 71 1.72 5.26 16.41
N ASN A 72 1.83 4.02 15.91
CA ASN A 72 1.63 2.75 16.62
C ASN A 72 0.25 2.61 17.28
N TYR A 73 -0.81 2.88 16.54
CA TYR A 73 -2.19 2.80 17.01
C TYR A 73 -2.60 1.36 17.37
N PRO A 74 -3.42 1.17 18.42
CA PRO A 74 -4.01 -0.13 18.73
C PRO A 74 -5.03 -0.53 17.65
N VAL A 75 -5.09 -1.83 17.37
CA VAL A 75 -6.11 -2.44 16.49
C VAL A 75 -7.08 -3.21 17.37
N ASN A 76 -8.28 -2.68 17.51
CA ASN A 76 -9.32 -3.24 18.37
C ASN A 76 -10.31 -4.07 17.55
N ILE A 77 -10.86 -5.11 18.18
CA ILE A 77 -11.84 -6.00 17.59
C ILE A 77 -13.01 -6.10 18.54
N GLU A 78 -14.19 -5.73 18.06
CA GLU A 78 -15.42 -5.75 18.84
C GLU A 78 -16.55 -6.39 18.01
N TYR A 79 -17.53 -6.96 18.70
CA TYR A 79 -18.72 -7.53 18.08
C TYR A 79 -19.94 -6.73 18.46
N PHE A 80 -20.72 -6.32 17.47
CA PHE A 80 -21.96 -5.57 17.64
C PHE A 80 -23.11 -6.29 16.98
N ASP A 81 -24.31 -6.13 17.54
CA ASP A 81 -25.51 -6.32 16.74
C ASP A 81 -25.46 -5.42 15.50
N ARG A 82 -25.93 -5.94 14.36
CA ARG A 82 -25.84 -5.22 13.09
C ARG A 82 -26.48 -3.84 13.15
N GLY A 83 -27.71 -3.74 13.68
CA GLY A 83 -28.41 -2.47 13.78
C GLY A 83 -27.66 -1.46 14.65
N THR A 84 -27.07 -1.92 15.75
CA THR A 84 -26.23 -1.11 16.64
C THR A 84 -24.96 -0.63 15.93
N ALA A 85 -24.29 -1.50 15.17
CA ALA A 85 -23.10 -1.12 14.40
C ALA A 85 -23.42 -0.07 13.34
N GLU A 86 -24.50 -0.28 12.58
CA GLU A 86 -24.94 0.63 11.52
C GLU A 86 -25.39 1.99 12.08
N GLN A 87 -26.07 1.99 13.23
CA GLN A 87 -26.47 3.24 13.90
C GLN A 87 -25.26 4.02 14.43
N LYS A 88 -24.26 3.32 14.98
CA LYS A 88 -23.08 3.94 15.59
C LYS A 88 -22.06 4.44 14.57
N TYR A 89 -21.82 3.67 13.50
CA TYR A 89 -20.72 3.90 12.56
C TYR A 89 -21.18 4.21 11.13
N GLY A 90 -22.47 4.03 10.82
CA GLY A 90 -23.02 4.17 9.49
C GLY A 90 -22.62 3.01 8.55
N PHE A 91 -23.06 3.09 7.29
CA PHE A 91 -22.82 2.05 6.29
C PHE A 91 -21.37 2.02 5.76
N ARG A 92 -20.55 3.01 6.13
CA ARG A 92 -19.14 3.09 5.71
C ARG A 92 -18.28 1.94 6.25
N ILE A 93 -18.75 1.25 7.28
CA ILE A 93 -18.08 0.03 7.79
C ILE A 93 -18.02 -1.09 6.76
N TYR A 94 -18.88 -1.09 5.75
CA TYR A 94 -18.95 -2.16 4.75
C TYR A 94 -18.04 -1.84 3.55
N GLN A 95 -16.75 -2.07 3.71
CA GLN A 95 -15.78 -1.94 2.63
C GLN A 95 -15.74 -3.23 1.80
N GLY A 96 -15.96 -3.12 0.48
CA GLY A 96 -15.99 -4.28 -0.41
C GLY A 96 -17.31 -5.06 -0.43
N GLY A 97 -18.36 -4.56 0.24
CA GLY A 97 -19.72 -5.14 0.22
C GLY A 97 -20.32 -5.40 1.60
N VAL A 98 -21.62 -5.58 1.62
CA VAL A 98 -22.40 -5.81 2.85
C VAL A 98 -22.21 -7.25 3.33
N VAL A 99 -21.92 -7.42 4.62
CA VAL A 99 -21.82 -8.74 5.27
C VAL A 99 -23.20 -9.17 5.78
N PRO A 100 -23.80 -10.28 5.30
CA PRO A 100 -25.17 -10.68 5.64
C PRO A 100 -25.22 -11.48 6.96
N VAL A 101 -24.82 -10.87 8.07
CA VAL A 101 -24.80 -11.49 9.41
C VAL A 101 -25.52 -10.64 10.43
N LYS A 102 -26.05 -11.30 11.49
CA LYS A 102 -26.71 -10.57 12.61
C LYS A 102 -25.70 -9.86 13.51
N SER A 103 -24.56 -10.48 13.79
CA SER A 103 -23.49 -9.91 14.59
C SER A 103 -22.33 -9.54 13.68
N VAL A 104 -21.97 -8.28 13.66
CA VAL A 104 -20.90 -7.74 12.82
C VAL A 104 -19.62 -7.62 13.65
N ARG A 105 -18.53 -8.20 13.15
CA ARG A 105 -17.21 -8.03 13.73
C ARG A 105 -16.61 -6.74 13.19
N ILE A 106 -16.42 -5.76 14.04
CA ILE A 106 -15.83 -4.47 13.74
C ILE A 106 -14.36 -4.50 14.11
N VAL A 107 -13.51 -4.12 13.16
CA VAL A 107 -12.09 -3.86 13.37
C VAL A 107 -11.89 -2.35 13.30
N SER A 108 -11.27 -1.78 14.34
CA SER A 108 -10.99 -0.35 14.39
C SER A 108 -9.51 -0.08 14.66
N ILE A 109 -8.96 0.89 13.96
CA ILE A 109 -7.63 1.47 14.19
C ILE A 109 -7.86 2.85 14.78
N GLU A 110 -8.05 2.91 16.10
CA GLU A 110 -8.54 4.10 16.81
C GLU A 110 -9.76 4.75 16.09
N ASP A 111 -9.66 6.05 15.83
CA ASP A 111 -10.65 6.84 15.08
C ASP A 111 -10.29 6.97 13.58
N LYS A 112 -9.20 6.34 13.14
CA LYS A 112 -8.65 6.46 11.78
C LYS A 112 -9.37 5.57 10.78
N ASP A 113 -9.64 4.32 11.20
CA ASP A 113 -10.32 3.34 10.37
C ASP A 113 -11.28 2.48 11.18
N ILE A 114 -12.48 2.25 10.64
CA ILE A 114 -13.50 1.39 11.26
C ILE A 114 -14.19 0.60 10.16
N GLU A 115 -13.96 -0.72 10.14
CA GLU A 115 -14.50 -1.59 9.08
C GLU A 115 -15.10 -2.88 9.65
N ALA A 116 -16.15 -3.36 9.01
CA ALA A 116 -16.71 -4.69 9.24
C ALA A 116 -15.80 -5.71 8.53
N CYS A 117 -14.96 -6.40 9.29
CA CYS A 117 -13.95 -7.29 8.75
C CYS A 117 -13.81 -8.59 9.56
N GLY A 118 -13.84 -9.74 8.84
CA GLY A 118 -13.69 -11.08 9.43
C GLY A 118 -12.25 -11.60 9.50
N GLY A 119 -11.28 -10.86 8.94
CA GLY A 119 -9.90 -11.34 8.80
C GLY A 119 -9.05 -11.20 10.05
N THR A 120 -7.80 -11.69 9.95
CA THR A 120 -6.80 -11.56 11.02
C THR A 120 -6.05 -10.24 10.89
N HIS A 121 -5.81 -9.58 12.04
CA HIS A 121 -5.12 -8.29 12.11
C HIS A 121 -4.00 -8.34 13.15
N VAL A 122 -3.00 -7.47 12.97
CA VAL A 122 -1.97 -7.22 13.99
C VAL A 122 -2.61 -6.54 15.21
N LYS A 123 -1.93 -6.56 16.35
CA LYS A 123 -2.43 -5.93 17.57
C LYS A 123 -2.25 -4.42 17.58
N LYS A 124 -1.21 -3.94 16.91
CA LYS A 124 -0.85 -2.53 16.79
C LYS A 124 -0.33 -2.25 15.38
N THR A 125 -0.55 -1.06 14.86
CA THR A 125 -0.09 -0.69 13.51
C THR A 125 1.43 -0.77 13.38
N GLY A 126 2.18 -0.50 14.45
CA GLY A 126 3.64 -0.65 14.49
C GLY A 126 4.16 -2.07 14.24
N ASP A 127 3.36 -3.10 14.51
CA ASP A 127 3.74 -4.50 14.23
C ASP A 127 3.89 -4.80 12.73
N ILE A 128 3.40 -3.91 11.86
CA ILE A 128 3.57 -3.99 10.39
C ILE A 128 4.99 -3.60 9.99
N GLU A 129 5.60 -2.65 10.68
CA GLU A 129 6.94 -2.11 10.50
C GLU A 129 7.06 -1.13 9.30
N LEU A 130 6.71 -1.55 8.08
CA LEU A 130 6.81 -0.74 6.87
C LEU A 130 5.75 -1.16 5.85
N ILE A 131 5.21 -0.18 5.13
CA ILE A 131 4.41 -0.37 3.91
C ILE A 131 5.13 0.29 2.75
N LYS A 132 5.20 -0.41 1.59
CA LYS A 132 5.69 0.13 0.34
C LYS A 132 4.70 -0.12 -0.79
N ILE A 133 4.22 0.95 -1.43
CA ILE A 133 3.41 0.85 -2.63
C ILE A 133 4.35 0.58 -3.81
N THR A 134 4.16 -0.56 -4.47
CA THR A 134 5.05 -1.01 -5.54
C THR A 134 4.58 -0.59 -6.90
N LYS A 135 3.25 -0.47 -7.08
CA LYS A 135 2.64 -0.12 -8.36
C LYS A 135 1.24 0.44 -8.19
N THR A 136 0.87 1.35 -9.09
CA THR A 136 -0.51 1.81 -9.22
C THR A 136 -0.96 1.70 -10.68
N LYS A 137 -2.23 1.37 -10.88
CA LYS A 137 -2.81 1.23 -12.23
C LYS A 137 -4.33 1.48 -12.20
N ARG A 138 -4.82 2.31 -13.11
CA ARG A 138 -6.27 2.34 -13.40
C ARG A 138 -6.65 1.03 -14.10
N ILE A 139 -7.58 0.27 -13.54
CA ILE A 139 -7.97 -1.05 -14.04
C ILE A 139 -9.28 -1.01 -14.80
N GLN A 140 -10.15 -0.05 -14.48
CA GLN A 140 -11.40 0.24 -15.19
C GLN A 140 -11.85 1.66 -14.86
N ASP A 141 -12.94 2.12 -15.45
CA ASP A 141 -13.53 3.41 -15.12
C ASP A 141 -13.91 3.48 -13.64
N GLY A 142 -13.44 4.52 -12.98
CA GLY A 142 -13.70 4.77 -11.56
C GLY A 142 -12.97 3.84 -10.59
N VAL A 143 -12.02 2.99 -11.03
CA VAL A 143 -11.28 2.08 -10.14
C VAL A 143 -9.79 2.10 -10.41
N VAL A 144 -9.03 2.36 -9.35
CA VAL A 144 -7.57 2.34 -9.35
C VAL A 144 -7.07 1.24 -8.40
N ARG A 145 -6.10 0.46 -8.87
CA ARG A 145 -5.39 -0.57 -8.12
C ARG A 145 -4.12 -0.01 -7.53
N LEU A 146 -3.90 -0.30 -6.25
CA LEU A 146 -2.63 -0.14 -5.55
C LEU A 146 -2.10 -1.54 -5.22
N GLU A 147 -0.91 -1.87 -5.72
CA GLU A 147 -0.15 -3.07 -5.33
C GLU A 147 0.88 -2.65 -4.30
N PHE A 148 1.07 -3.45 -3.26
CA PHE A 148 1.95 -3.10 -2.16
C PHE A 148 2.50 -4.32 -1.45
N VAL A 149 3.57 -4.10 -0.70
CA VAL A 149 4.20 -5.06 0.22
C VAL A 149 4.28 -4.46 1.62
N SER A 150 4.30 -5.29 2.66
CA SER A 150 4.44 -4.82 4.04
C SER A 150 5.40 -5.69 4.85
N GLY A 151 5.87 -5.14 5.97
CA GLY A 151 6.79 -5.83 6.87
C GLY A 151 8.11 -6.22 6.20
N PRO A 152 8.63 -7.43 6.46
CA PRO A 152 9.91 -7.88 5.90
C PRO A 152 10.01 -7.77 4.38
N ASN A 153 8.90 -8.02 3.67
CA ASN A 153 8.87 -7.93 2.20
C ASN A 153 9.03 -6.48 1.72
N ALA A 154 8.54 -5.51 2.48
CA ALA A 154 8.73 -4.10 2.16
C ALA A 154 10.21 -3.68 2.28
N PHE A 155 10.92 -4.13 3.30
CA PHE A 155 12.36 -3.87 3.45
C PHE A 155 13.17 -4.52 2.35
N THR A 156 12.85 -5.76 1.99
CA THR A 156 13.50 -6.46 0.86
C THR A 156 13.30 -5.70 -0.44
N TYR A 157 12.06 -5.30 -0.73
CA TYR A 157 11.73 -4.54 -1.94
C TYR A 157 12.49 -3.21 -2.01
N VAL A 158 12.53 -2.43 -0.92
CA VAL A 158 13.25 -1.15 -0.87
C VAL A 158 14.74 -1.36 -1.16
N LYS A 159 15.36 -2.36 -0.53
CA LYS A 159 16.76 -2.69 -0.74
C LYS A 159 17.06 -3.07 -2.19
N GLU A 160 16.23 -3.90 -2.80
CA GLU A 160 16.38 -4.29 -4.22
C GLU A 160 16.26 -3.09 -5.15
N GLN A 161 15.32 -2.16 -4.88
CA GLN A 161 15.17 -0.94 -5.68
C GLN A 161 16.38 0.01 -5.54
N GLU A 162 16.95 0.12 -4.36
CA GLU A 162 18.18 0.92 -4.14
C GLU A 162 19.38 0.32 -4.87
N GLU A 163 19.53 -1.00 -4.85
CA GLU A 163 20.61 -1.69 -5.56
C GLU A 163 20.44 -1.56 -7.08
N GLU A 164 19.22 -1.67 -7.58
CA GLU A 164 18.93 -1.48 -9.00
C GLU A 164 19.19 -0.04 -9.47
N SER A 165 18.78 0.94 -8.67
CA SER A 165 19.05 2.36 -8.94
C SER A 165 20.56 2.64 -9.02
N LYS A 166 21.34 2.14 -8.06
CA LYS A 166 22.81 2.29 -8.06
C LYS A 166 23.45 1.65 -9.29
N LYS A 167 22.98 0.46 -9.70
CA LYS A 167 23.47 -0.21 -10.92
C LYS A 167 23.16 0.61 -12.18
N LYS A 168 21.94 1.16 -12.29
CA LYS A 168 21.53 2.01 -13.43
C LYS A 168 22.38 3.28 -13.50
N GLU A 169 22.61 3.93 -12.37
CA GLU A 169 23.45 5.12 -12.30
C GLU A 169 24.89 4.83 -12.73
N GLN A 170 25.48 3.74 -12.26
CA GLN A 170 26.82 3.34 -12.61
C GLN A 170 26.95 2.99 -14.11
N GLN A 171 25.95 2.32 -14.67
CA GLN A 171 25.90 2.05 -16.11
C GLN A 171 25.77 3.33 -16.95
N ALA A 172 25.00 4.30 -16.49
CA ALA A 172 24.87 5.59 -17.16
C ALA A 172 26.20 6.37 -17.19
N ILE A 173 26.93 6.38 -16.06
CA ILE A 173 28.25 7.02 -15.95
C ILE A 173 29.25 6.36 -16.93
N VAL A 174 29.32 5.03 -16.93
CA VAL A 174 30.21 4.29 -17.83
C VAL A 174 29.87 4.58 -19.31
N LYS A 175 28.59 4.62 -19.64
CA LYS A 175 28.13 4.94 -21.00
C LYS A 175 28.58 6.35 -21.43
N GLN A 176 28.39 7.35 -20.56
CA GLN A 176 28.84 8.71 -20.83
C GLN A 176 30.37 8.82 -21.03
N GLN A 177 31.15 8.10 -20.22
CA GLN A 177 32.60 8.08 -20.36
C GLN A 177 33.05 7.45 -21.70
N LEU A 178 32.40 6.37 -22.11
CA LEU A 178 32.67 5.73 -23.40
C LEU A 178 32.29 6.60 -24.59
N GLU A 179 31.19 7.35 -24.49
CA GLU A 179 30.78 8.29 -25.54
C GLU A 179 31.78 9.46 -25.67
N LYS A 180 32.25 10.04 -24.57
CA LYS A 180 33.31 11.08 -24.58
C LYS A 180 34.62 10.56 -25.20
N GLN A 181 35.05 9.38 -24.80
CA GLN A 181 36.29 8.77 -25.40
C GLN A 181 36.14 8.55 -26.91
N ARG A 182 34.96 8.15 -27.37
CA ARG A 182 34.70 7.97 -28.81
C ARG A 182 34.72 9.29 -29.57
N GLU A 183 34.22 10.38 -28.98
CA GLU A 183 34.25 11.72 -29.57
C GLU A 183 35.71 12.25 -29.66
N GLU A 184 36.46 12.16 -28.56
CA GLU A 184 37.87 12.54 -28.52
C GLU A 184 38.71 11.79 -29.53
N ASN A 185 38.46 10.50 -29.69
CA ASN A 185 39.20 9.67 -30.69
C ASN A 185 38.82 10.02 -32.14
N LYS A 186 37.54 10.42 -32.39
CA LYS A 186 37.12 10.92 -33.72
C LYS A 186 37.78 12.25 -34.07
N ASP A 187 37.89 13.16 -33.12
CA ASP A 187 38.51 14.44 -33.35
C ASP A 187 40.02 14.32 -33.60
N LYS A 188 40.70 13.49 -32.81
CA LYS A 188 42.12 13.15 -33.07
C LYS A 188 42.37 12.48 -34.43
N ALA A 189 41.40 11.76 -34.98
CA ALA A 189 41.49 11.12 -36.30
C ALA A 189 41.19 12.10 -37.44
N ARG A 190 40.55 13.25 -37.20
CA ARG A 190 40.27 14.33 -38.19
C ARG A 190 41.41 15.34 -38.32
N GLU A 191 42.27 15.41 -37.30
CA GLU A 191 43.44 16.32 -37.27
C GLU A 191 44.69 15.71 -37.90
N LYS A 192 44.62 14.48 -38.33
CA LYS A 192 45.68 13.77 -39.08
C LYS A 192 45.32 13.65 -40.57
#